data_dea3f9b09b7837c8bdcd5f6f0a5f62db
#
_entry.id   dea3f9b09b7837c8bdcd5f6f0a5f62db
#
_cell.length_a   1.000
_cell.length_b   1.000
_cell.length_c   1.000
_cell.angle_alpha   90.00
_cell.angle_beta   90.00
_cell.angle_gamma   90.00
#
_symmetry.space_group_name_H-M   'P 1'
#
loop_
_entity.id
_entity.type
_entity.pdbx_description
1 polymer ?
#
loop_
_entity_poly.entity_id
_entity_poly.type
_entity_poly.pdbx_seq_one_letter_code
_entity_poly.pdbx_strand_id
1 'polypeptide(L)'
;LDGLLDFRVETTLDGEPLTEAEVHALLAGTDGLALLRGQWVEVDRARLEQVIARFRDAESLAAREGMSFAEAMRLLAGAALTQDDAGEVSKDWAEIAAGPWLADTLRALRAPGTASGSSGDPGPVLQGTLRPYQQAGASWLRLVSGLGLGACLADDMGLGKTIQILALLLTAQRDHGGGPARTSLLVAPASLLANWAAEIEKFAPGLKAAIVHPSAMRPEDLRQFSEESAQNLDLVITSYGSLLRIPSLKDISWRFVVLDEAQAIKNADAKQTRAAKALKADARLALTGTPVENHLGDLWSIFDFLNPGLLGTAKQFKRYATSLAAREHNPYGPLRELVAPYILRRMKSDRSIIADLPAKTEVKGHCHLSRKQAALYAQAVDDLGAALDDADGIARKGLVLASLMRLKQICNHPSQWLADHAWREEDSGKWARLREIAEVIASRQEKMLVFTQFRAVIDPLAVFLAGIFGRPGLTLHGETKVRKRKTLVKDFQEDERIPFFVLSLKAGGSGLNLTAAAHVVHFDRWWNPAVENQATDRAFRIGQKQNVLVHKFVCRGTVEEKIDALIESKRGLSRELLDGSAEVNLTELGNEEILRLVALDLHTAMKMEE
;
A
#
# COMPACT_ATOMS: atom_id res chain seq x y z
N LEU A 1 17.88 -24.37 2.17
CA LEU A 1 16.46 -24.71 2.44
C LEU A 1 15.97 -25.87 1.57
N ASP A 2 16.54 -26.09 0.40
CA ASP A 2 16.07 -27.05 -0.60
C ASP A 2 16.21 -28.53 -0.20
N GLY A 3 16.77 -28.86 0.96
CA GLY A 3 16.98 -30.23 1.43
C GLY A 3 16.18 -30.64 2.67
N LEU A 4 15.32 -29.78 3.21
CA LEU A 4 14.64 -29.96 4.51
C LEU A 4 13.09 -29.92 4.46
N LEU A 5 12.52 -29.89 3.25
CA LEU A 5 11.06 -29.82 3.10
C LEU A 5 10.47 -31.23 3.14
N ASP A 6 10.05 -31.65 4.32
CA ASP A 6 9.29 -32.89 4.53
C ASP A 6 7.80 -32.58 4.41
N PHE A 7 7.15 -33.13 3.38
CA PHE A 7 5.72 -33.04 3.16
C PHE A 7 5.08 -34.39 3.36
N ARG A 8 3.95 -34.40 4.02
CA ARG A 8 3.07 -35.57 4.06
C ARG A 8 1.76 -35.20 3.39
N VAL A 9 1.33 -36.04 2.47
CA VAL A 9 0.03 -35.92 1.87
C VAL A 9 -0.95 -36.71 2.75
N GLU A 10 -1.89 -35.99 3.34
CA GLU A 10 -2.99 -36.59 4.08
C GLU A 10 -4.24 -36.44 3.22
N THR A 11 -4.84 -37.58 2.86
CA THR A 11 -6.15 -37.58 2.22
C THR A 11 -7.17 -37.25 3.31
N THR A 12 -7.94 -36.19 3.09
CA THR A 12 -8.97 -35.74 4.04
C THR A 12 -10.34 -35.83 3.43
N LEU A 13 -11.34 -36.05 4.25
CA LEU A 13 -12.74 -35.92 3.87
C LEU A 13 -13.40 -34.96 4.87
N ASP A 14 -14.00 -33.87 4.40
CA ASP A 14 -14.56 -32.82 5.25
C ASP A 14 -13.58 -32.28 6.31
N GLY A 15 -12.27 -32.27 6.00
CA GLY A 15 -11.22 -31.79 6.90
C GLY A 15 -10.71 -32.81 7.93
N GLU A 16 -11.21 -34.05 7.90
CA GLU A 16 -10.71 -35.15 8.74
C GLU A 16 -9.77 -36.08 7.96
N PRO A 17 -8.56 -36.39 8.48
CA PRO A 17 -7.61 -37.25 7.78
C PRO A 17 -8.15 -38.69 7.65
N LEU A 18 -8.01 -39.26 6.46
CA LEU A 18 -8.33 -40.64 6.14
C LEU A 18 -7.11 -41.53 6.37
N THR A 19 -7.33 -42.70 6.94
CA THR A 19 -6.31 -43.74 7.04
C THR A 19 -6.07 -44.42 5.67
N GLU A 20 -4.87 -44.98 5.44
CA GLU A 20 -4.59 -45.72 4.20
C GLU A 20 -5.61 -46.83 3.91
N ALA A 21 -6.11 -47.52 4.96
CA ALA A 21 -7.13 -48.54 4.82
C ALA A 21 -8.48 -47.98 4.35
N GLU A 22 -8.86 -46.79 4.84
CA GLU A 22 -10.07 -46.08 4.40
C GLU A 22 -9.95 -45.61 2.95
N VAL A 23 -8.81 -45.04 2.56
CA VAL A 23 -8.52 -44.64 1.18
C VAL A 23 -8.58 -45.85 0.22
N HIS A 24 -7.98 -46.99 0.60
CA HIS A 24 -8.07 -48.23 -0.17
C HIS A 24 -9.48 -48.75 -0.25
N ALA A 25 -10.27 -48.65 0.81
CA ALA A 25 -11.68 -49.09 0.80
C ALA A 25 -12.52 -48.19 -0.12
N LEU A 26 -12.30 -46.90 -0.15
CA LEU A 26 -12.99 -45.95 -1.05
C LEU A 26 -12.63 -46.19 -2.50
N LEU A 27 -11.35 -46.49 -2.81
CA LEU A 27 -10.88 -46.82 -4.15
C LEU A 27 -11.36 -48.19 -4.63
N ALA A 28 -11.61 -49.13 -3.73
CA ALA A 28 -12.11 -50.45 -4.04
C ALA A 28 -13.65 -50.48 -4.21
N GLY A 29 -14.36 -49.45 -3.76
CA GLY A 29 -15.81 -49.31 -3.87
C GLY A 29 -16.30 -48.96 -5.28
N THR A 30 -17.59 -48.87 -5.50
CA THR A 30 -18.22 -48.35 -6.72
C THR A 30 -18.44 -46.84 -6.58
N ASP A 31 -18.44 -46.11 -7.74
CA ASP A 31 -18.81 -44.69 -7.75
C ASP A 31 -20.18 -44.47 -7.11
N GLY A 32 -20.29 -43.41 -6.32
CA GLY A 32 -21.52 -43.00 -5.64
C GLY A 32 -21.35 -42.88 -4.12
N LEU A 33 -22.34 -43.32 -3.36
CA LEU A 33 -22.37 -43.21 -1.92
C LEU A 33 -21.58 -44.35 -1.24
N ALA A 34 -20.60 -44.00 -0.43
CA ALA A 34 -19.85 -44.92 0.43
C ALA A 34 -20.13 -44.62 1.92
N LEU A 35 -20.22 -45.70 2.73
CA LEU A 35 -20.37 -45.54 4.19
C LEU A 35 -18.98 -45.46 4.84
N LEU A 36 -18.63 -44.29 5.35
CA LEU A 36 -17.37 -44.05 6.04
C LEU A 36 -17.65 -43.60 7.46
N ARG A 37 -17.07 -44.29 8.47
CA ARG A 37 -17.25 -43.95 9.91
C ARG A 37 -18.73 -43.76 10.32
N GLY A 38 -19.66 -44.44 9.64
CA GLY A 38 -21.09 -44.33 9.92
C GLY A 38 -21.85 -43.20 9.24
N GLN A 39 -21.18 -42.44 8.37
CA GLN A 39 -21.78 -41.40 7.54
C GLN A 39 -21.74 -41.77 6.06
N TRP A 40 -22.78 -41.40 5.30
CA TRP A 40 -22.83 -41.58 3.86
C TRP A 40 -22.15 -40.42 3.17
N VAL A 41 -21.09 -40.70 2.41
CA VAL A 41 -20.30 -39.71 1.66
C VAL A 41 -20.39 -40.02 0.16
N GLU A 42 -20.48 -38.99 -0.64
CA GLU A 42 -20.48 -39.13 -2.10
C GLU A 42 -19.02 -39.20 -2.58
N VAL A 43 -18.67 -40.29 -3.30
CA VAL A 43 -17.30 -40.54 -3.76
C VAL A 43 -17.26 -40.53 -5.27
N ASP A 44 -16.51 -39.60 -5.83
CA ASP A 44 -16.05 -39.60 -7.23
C ASP A 44 -14.67 -40.27 -7.29
N ARG A 45 -14.66 -41.55 -7.62
CA ARG A 45 -13.46 -42.37 -7.64
C ARG A 45 -12.44 -41.90 -8.67
N ALA A 46 -12.88 -41.48 -9.85
CA ALA A 46 -11.98 -41.02 -10.91
C ALA A 46 -11.24 -39.76 -10.46
N ARG A 47 -11.95 -38.89 -9.74
CA ARG A 47 -11.39 -37.67 -9.16
C ARG A 47 -10.44 -37.96 -7.99
N LEU A 48 -10.78 -38.91 -7.14
CA LEU A 48 -9.92 -39.36 -6.03
C LEU A 48 -8.63 -40.02 -6.56
N GLU A 49 -8.72 -40.89 -7.58
CA GLU A 49 -7.55 -41.50 -8.23
C GLU A 49 -6.64 -40.44 -8.88
N GLN A 50 -7.20 -39.44 -9.56
CA GLN A 50 -6.42 -38.32 -10.11
C GLN A 50 -5.71 -37.51 -9.04
N VAL A 51 -6.37 -37.23 -7.94
CA VAL A 51 -5.79 -36.49 -6.80
C VAL A 51 -4.61 -37.29 -6.23
N ILE A 52 -4.80 -38.56 -5.93
CA ILE A 52 -3.74 -39.43 -5.36
C ILE A 52 -2.56 -39.61 -6.34
N ALA A 53 -2.82 -39.79 -7.64
CA ALA A 53 -1.76 -39.92 -8.66
C ALA A 53 -0.90 -38.64 -8.71
N ARG A 54 -1.52 -37.47 -8.76
CA ARG A 54 -0.81 -36.18 -8.76
C ARG A 54 0.04 -35.98 -7.51
N PHE A 55 -0.47 -36.38 -6.34
CA PHE A 55 0.28 -36.27 -5.10
C PHE A 55 1.49 -37.23 -5.04
N ARG A 56 1.34 -38.46 -5.55
CA ARG A 56 2.47 -39.39 -5.70
C ARG A 56 3.53 -38.88 -6.65
N ASP A 57 3.13 -38.24 -7.74
CA ASP A 57 4.05 -37.60 -8.67
C ASP A 57 4.80 -36.42 -8.02
N ALA A 58 4.09 -35.57 -7.26
CA ALA A 58 4.70 -34.47 -6.51
C ALA A 58 5.67 -34.97 -5.41
N GLU A 59 5.29 -36.02 -4.67
CA GLU A 59 6.13 -36.65 -3.64
C GLU A 59 7.37 -37.31 -4.26
N SER A 60 7.23 -37.97 -5.40
CA SER A 60 8.34 -38.57 -6.14
C SER A 60 9.29 -37.52 -6.75
N LEU A 61 8.74 -36.39 -7.22
CA LEU A 61 9.53 -35.26 -7.72
C LEU A 61 10.30 -34.59 -6.59
N ALA A 62 9.66 -34.34 -5.46
CA ALA A 62 10.27 -33.79 -4.26
C ALA A 62 11.42 -34.67 -3.73
N ALA A 63 11.25 -35.98 -3.81
CA ALA A 63 12.27 -36.95 -3.37
C ALA A 63 13.45 -37.06 -4.35
N ARG A 64 13.26 -36.79 -5.65
CA ARG A 64 14.30 -36.96 -6.69
C ARG A 64 15.06 -35.69 -7.00
N GLU A 65 14.43 -34.55 -7.08
CA GLU A 65 15.02 -33.29 -7.56
C GLU A 65 15.09 -32.21 -6.48
N GLY A 66 14.44 -32.40 -5.33
CA GLY A 66 14.22 -31.38 -4.33
C GLY A 66 13.12 -30.40 -4.76
N MET A 67 12.20 -30.08 -3.87
CA MET A 67 11.16 -29.08 -4.13
C MET A 67 11.61 -27.74 -3.58
N SER A 68 11.51 -26.68 -4.37
CA SER A 68 11.78 -25.33 -3.89
C SER A 68 10.71 -24.89 -2.86
N PHE A 69 11.10 -24.03 -1.91
CA PHE A 69 10.15 -23.50 -0.93
C PHE A 69 8.94 -22.82 -1.59
N ALA A 70 9.14 -22.15 -2.72
CA ALA A 70 8.07 -21.51 -3.48
C ALA A 70 7.06 -22.51 -4.07
N GLU A 71 7.52 -23.65 -4.57
CA GLU A 71 6.67 -24.74 -5.07
C GLU A 71 5.87 -25.37 -3.94
N ALA A 72 6.52 -25.62 -2.83
CA ALA A 72 5.92 -26.13 -1.62
C ALA A 72 4.78 -25.24 -1.12
N MET A 73 5.01 -23.94 -1.05
CA MET A 73 4.00 -22.97 -0.62
C MET A 73 2.82 -22.89 -1.60
N ARG A 74 3.07 -23.03 -2.91
CA ARG A 74 2.00 -23.09 -3.90
C ARG A 74 1.10 -24.32 -3.72
N LEU A 75 1.72 -25.47 -3.49
CA LEU A 75 0.99 -26.71 -3.23
C LEU A 75 0.14 -26.61 -1.96
N LEU A 76 0.72 -26.13 -0.84
CA LEU A 76 0.01 -25.94 0.43
C LEU A 76 -1.16 -24.96 0.32
N ALA A 77 -1.04 -23.94 -0.52
CA ALA A 77 -2.10 -22.96 -0.74
C ALA A 77 -3.16 -23.44 -1.77
N GLY A 78 -2.96 -24.58 -2.41
CA GLY A 78 -3.82 -25.04 -3.51
C GLY A 78 -3.80 -24.11 -4.73
N ALA A 79 -2.67 -23.43 -4.98
CA ALA A 79 -2.54 -22.45 -6.05
C ALA A 79 -2.03 -23.11 -7.34
N ALA A 80 -2.95 -23.41 -8.27
CA ALA A 80 -2.66 -23.98 -9.59
C ALA A 80 -2.13 -22.91 -10.55
N LEU A 81 -0.80 -22.72 -10.61
CA LEU A 81 -0.14 -21.71 -11.47
C LEU A 81 0.44 -22.28 -12.78
N THR A 82 0.60 -23.60 -12.90
CA THR A 82 1.15 -24.27 -14.08
C THR A 82 0.06 -24.94 -14.95
N GLN A 83 0.38 -25.28 -16.21
CA GLN A 83 -0.57 -25.91 -17.11
C GLN A 83 -0.92 -27.34 -16.71
N ASP A 84 -0.03 -28.01 -15.99
CA ASP A 84 -0.25 -29.36 -15.47
C ASP A 84 -1.17 -29.37 -14.23
N ASP A 85 -1.40 -28.18 -13.62
CA ASP A 85 -2.27 -27.97 -12.47
C ASP A 85 -3.75 -27.69 -12.88
N ALA A 86 -4.14 -27.84 -14.14
CA ALA A 86 -5.44 -27.42 -14.70
C ALA A 86 -6.63 -28.32 -14.35
N GLY A 87 -6.61 -28.98 -13.19
CA GLY A 87 -7.77 -29.62 -12.60
C GLY A 87 -8.03 -29.01 -11.24
N GLU A 88 -9.25 -28.53 -11.00
CA GLU A 88 -9.69 -28.11 -9.67
C GLU A 88 -9.42 -29.23 -8.67
N VAL A 89 -8.41 -29.06 -7.83
CA VAL A 89 -8.29 -29.89 -6.63
C VAL A 89 -9.33 -29.35 -5.66
N SER A 90 -10.45 -30.04 -5.56
CA SER A 90 -11.41 -29.80 -4.50
C SER A 90 -10.70 -30.03 -3.18
N LYS A 91 -10.66 -29.05 -2.30
CA LYS A 91 -10.13 -29.18 -0.92
C LYS A 91 -10.86 -30.26 -0.09
N ASP A 92 -11.94 -30.79 -0.62
CA ASP A 92 -12.78 -31.76 0.06
C ASP A 92 -12.14 -33.15 0.17
N TRP A 93 -11.11 -33.46 -0.64
CA TRP A 93 -10.57 -34.83 -0.73
C TRP A 93 -9.07 -34.97 -0.38
N ALA A 94 -8.31 -33.88 -0.32
CA ALA A 94 -6.92 -33.98 0.07
C ALA A 94 -6.39 -32.65 0.63
N GLU A 95 -5.71 -32.72 1.73
CA GLU A 95 -4.96 -31.63 2.35
C GLU A 95 -3.47 -32.00 2.40
N ILE A 96 -2.62 -31.06 1.99
CA ILE A 96 -1.19 -31.24 2.10
C ILE A 96 -0.80 -30.79 3.50
N ALA A 97 -0.40 -31.74 4.33
CA ALA A 97 0.13 -31.45 5.66
C ALA A 97 1.61 -31.07 5.55
N ALA A 98 1.96 -29.91 6.06
CA ALA A 98 3.33 -29.49 6.22
C ALA A 98 4.03 -30.37 7.27
N GLY A 99 5.23 -30.85 6.99
CA GLY A 99 6.05 -31.53 7.99
C GLY A 99 6.28 -30.65 9.24
N PRO A 100 6.65 -31.23 10.38
CA PRO A 100 6.67 -30.52 11.68
C PRO A 100 7.47 -29.21 11.64
N TRP A 101 8.63 -29.22 11.00
CA TRP A 101 9.47 -28.02 10.88
C TRP A 101 8.79 -26.92 10.04
N LEU A 102 8.19 -27.29 8.91
CA LEU A 102 7.51 -26.33 8.03
C LEU A 102 6.22 -25.82 8.69
N ALA A 103 5.47 -26.68 9.37
CA ALA A 103 4.26 -26.29 10.13
C ALA A 103 4.60 -25.30 11.24
N ASP A 104 5.68 -25.53 12.00
CA ASP A 104 6.12 -24.62 13.05
C ASP A 104 6.65 -23.30 12.47
N THR A 105 7.38 -23.35 11.37
CA THR A 105 7.85 -22.17 10.65
C THR A 105 6.67 -21.34 10.13
N LEU A 106 5.68 -21.97 9.48
CA LEU A 106 4.48 -21.28 9.00
C LEU A 106 3.64 -20.70 10.12
N ARG A 107 3.55 -21.39 11.26
CA ARG A 107 2.87 -20.88 12.45
C ARG A 107 3.59 -19.64 12.99
N ALA A 108 4.91 -19.66 13.08
CA ALA A 108 5.72 -18.52 13.49
C ALA A 108 5.61 -17.33 12.50
N LEU A 109 5.52 -17.60 11.21
CA LEU A 109 5.33 -16.56 10.17
C LEU A 109 3.93 -15.92 10.23
N ARG A 110 2.89 -16.73 10.52
CA ARG A 110 1.49 -16.26 10.59
C ARG A 110 1.14 -15.56 11.92
N ALA A 111 1.86 -15.87 13.00
CA ALA A 111 1.61 -15.31 14.33
C ALA A 111 2.87 -14.63 14.92
N PRO A 112 3.23 -13.43 14.41
CA PRO A 112 4.38 -12.68 14.94
C PRO A 112 4.19 -12.38 16.44
N GLY A 113 5.15 -12.76 17.25
CA GLY A 113 5.12 -12.56 18.70
C GLY A 113 4.92 -13.83 19.53
N THR A 114 4.55 -14.98 18.93
CA THR A 114 4.45 -16.27 19.61
C THR A 114 5.73 -17.11 19.53
N ALA A 115 6.68 -16.73 18.69
CA ALA A 115 7.95 -17.43 18.53
C ALA A 115 8.86 -17.18 19.75
N SER A 116 8.81 -18.09 20.70
CA SER A 116 9.74 -18.15 21.82
C SER A 116 11.15 -18.46 21.30
N GLY A 117 12.05 -17.47 21.22
CA GLY A 117 13.47 -17.74 21.00
C GLY A 117 14.30 -16.79 20.17
N SER A 118 13.74 -15.93 19.33
CA SER A 118 14.55 -14.92 18.62
C SER A 118 14.19 -13.50 19.06
N SER A 119 14.94 -12.98 20.01
CA SER A 119 14.82 -11.58 20.41
C SER A 119 15.16 -10.68 19.20
N GLY A 120 14.14 -10.10 18.58
CA GLY A 120 14.31 -9.02 17.62
C GLY A 120 14.64 -7.67 18.28
N ASP A 121 14.94 -7.71 19.57
CA ASP A 121 15.37 -6.56 20.35
C ASP A 121 16.84 -6.25 20.05
N PRO A 122 17.16 -5.11 19.43
CA PRO A 122 18.53 -4.68 19.19
C PRO A 122 19.28 -4.33 20.50
N GLY A 123 18.58 -4.25 21.64
CA GLY A 123 19.16 -3.84 22.92
C GLY A 123 19.49 -2.34 22.98
N PRO A 124 20.45 -1.93 23.80
CA PRO A 124 20.75 -0.51 24.06
C PRO A 124 21.36 0.25 22.87
N VAL A 125 21.67 -0.46 21.76
CA VAL A 125 22.23 0.15 20.55
C VAL A 125 21.16 0.95 19.79
N LEU A 126 19.88 0.62 19.97
CA LEU A 126 18.77 1.41 19.46
C LEU A 126 18.44 2.52 20.46
N GLN A 127 18.55 3.77 20.03
CA GLN A 127 18.14 4.93 20.84
C GLN A 127 16.63 5.12 20.76
N GLY A 128 15.91 4.43 21.63
CA GLY A 128 14.45 4.46 21.71
C GLY A 128 13.88 3.14 22.15
N THR A 129 12.62 3.14 22.57
CA THR A 129 11.91 1.93 23.00
C THR A 129 10.97 1.49 21.91
N LEU A 130 11.11 0.23 21.45
CA LEU A 130 10.15 -0.37 20.55
C LEU A 130 8.84 -0.66 21.29
N ARG A 131 7.73 -0.32 20.69
CA ARG A 131 6.42 -0.76 21.16
C ARG A 131 6.29 -2.28 20.98
N PRO A 132 5.45 -2.98 21.77
CA PRO A 132 5.32 -4.44 21.67
C PRO A 132 5.10 -4.95 20.25
N TYR A 133 4.22 -4.29 19.49
CA TYR A 133 3.97 -4.66 18.10
C TYR A 133 5.17 -4.37 17.18
N GLN A 134 5.96 -3.33 17.44
CA GLN A 134 7.17 -3.01 16.65
C GLN A 134 8.26 -4.07 16.92
N GLN A 135 8.40 -4.50 18.17
CA GLN A 135 9.29 -5.58 18.54
C GLN A 135 8.89 -6.90 17.86
N ALA A 136 7.60 -7.25 17.88
CA ALA A 136 7.07 -8.40 17.17
C ALA A 136 7.33 -8.31 15.65
N GLY A 137 7.19 -7.11 15.05
CA GLY A 137 7.48 -6.88 13.64
C GLY A 137 8.96 -7.01 13.30
N ALA A 138 9.86 -6.47 14.12
CA ALA A 138 11.31 -6.62 13.94
C ALA A 138 11.75 -8.10 14.07
N SER A 139 11.18 -8.84 15.04
CA SER A 139 11.41 -10.28 15.21
C SER A 139 10.92 -11.08 14.00
N TRP A 140 9.74 -10.75 13.48
CA TRP A 140 9.19 -11.38 12.28
C TRP A 140 10.06 -11.10 11.03
N LEU A 141 10.47 -9.84 10.81
CA LEU A 141 11.38 -9.49 9.73
C LEU A 141 12.70 -10.28 9.81
N ARG A 142 13.25 -10.43 11.02
CA ARG A 142 14.45 -11.23 11.27
C ARG A 142 14.24 -12.70 10.92
N LEU A 143 13.10 -13.28 11.33
CA LEU A 143 12.77 -14.67 11.02
C LEU A 143 12.69 -14.89 9.51
N VAL A 144 11.88 -14.07 8.80
CA VAL A 144 11.69 -14.20 7.36
C VAL A 144 13.00 -14.02 6.60
N SER A 145 13.76 -12.96 6.91
CA SER A 145 15.04 -12.69 6.26
C SER A 145 16.12 -13.74 6.59
N GLY A 146 16.09 -14.30 7.80
CA GLY A 146 16.97 -15.40 8.21
C GLY A 146 16.72 -16.70 7.43
N LEU A 147 15.51 -16.89 6.94
CA LEU A 147 15.14 -17.98 6.03
C LEU A 147 15.49 -17.70 4.55
N GLY A 148 16.09 -16.55 4.25
CA GLY A 148 16.36 -16.13 2.87
C GLY A 148 15.10 -15.75 2.08
N LEU A 149 13.98 -15.49 2.77
CA LEU A 149 12.71 -15.13 2.19
C LEU A 149 12.52 -13.62 2.16
N GLY A 150 11.77 -13.15 1.16
CA GLY A 150 11.36 -11.76 1.08
C GLY A 150 10.13 -11.48 1.93
N ALA A 151 10.05 -10.28 2.52
CA ALA A 151 8.97 -9.86 3.41
C ALA A 151 8.38 -8.50 3.03
N CYS A 152 7.06 -8.37 3.15
CA CYS A 152 6.32 -7.13 2.99
C CYS A 152 5.81 -6.62 4.35
N LEU A 153 6.40 -5.55 4.87
CA LEU A 153 5.89 -4.86 6.05
C LEU A 153 4.85 -3.82 5.60
N ALA A 154 3.60 -4.23 5.70
CA ALA A 154 2.44 -3.50 5.18
C ALA A 154 1.66 -2.75 6.28
N ASP A 155 2.30 -2.43 7.39
CA ASP A 155 1.72 -1.66 8.49
C ASP A 155 1.20 -0.31 8.01
N ASP A 156 0.11 0.16 8.59
CA ASP A 156 -0.41 1.50 8.33
C ASP A 156 0.68 2.57 8.48
N MET A 157 0.57 3.65 7.72
CA MET A 157 1.54 4.75 7.78
C MET A 157 1.58 5.35 9.19
N GLY A 158 2.80 5.62 9.70
CA GLY A 158 2.99 6.18 11.03
C GLY A 158 3.03 5.14 12.16
N LEU A 159 2.98 3.83 11.87
CA LEU A 159 3.21 2.75 12.84
C LEU A 159 4.71 2.48 13.10
N GLY A 160 5.61 3.25 12.49
CA GLY A 160 7.05 3.12 12.72
C GLY A 160 7.68 1.97 11.94
N LYS A 161 7.37 1.85 10.64
CA LYS A 161 8.08 0.91 9.76
C LYS A 161 9.59 1.14 9.76
N THR A 162 10.03 2.41 9.75
CA THR A 162 11.44 2.79 9.76
C THR A 162 12.17 2.24 10.97
N ILE A 163 11.65 2.43 12.20
CA ILE A 163 12.33 1.96 13.42
C ILE A 163 12.40 0.42 13.47
N GLN A 164 11.44 -0.29 12.90
CA GLN A 164 11.47 -1.75 12.79
C GLN A 164 12.59 -2.23 11.85
N ILE A 165 12.81 -1.55 10.73
CA ILE A 165 13.94 -1.81 9.83
C ILE A 165 15.26 -1.47 10.51
N LEU A 166 15.36 -0.34 11.21
CA LEU A 166 16.57 0.01 11.96
C LEU A 166 16.89 -1.04 13.03
N ALA A 167 15.89 -1.54 13.74
CA ALA A 167 16.04 -2.62 14.71
C ALA A 167 16.54 -3.91 14.03
N LEU A 168 16.02 -4.27 12.85
CA LEU A 168 16.51 -5.41 12.07
C LEU A 168 17.98 -5.23 11.68
N LEU A 169 18.37 -4.06 11.16
CA LEU A 169 19.75 -3.78 10.73
C LEU A 169 20.73 -3.85 11.90
N LEU A 170 20.40 -3.25 13.05
CA LEU A 170 21.20 -3.29 14.28
C LEU A 170 21.35 -4.71 14.82
N THR A 171 20.27 -5.49 14.83
CA THR A 171 20.29 -6.87 15.26
C THR A 171 21.16 -7.71 14.32
N ALA A 172 21.02 -7.49 13.03
CA ALA A 172 21.79 -8.17 12.00
C ALA A 172 23.29 -7.84 12.08
N GLN A 173 23.67 -6.60 12.43
CA GLN A 173 25.05 -6.20 12.66
C GLN A 173 25.64 -6.93 13.88
N ARG A 174 24.90 -7.00 14.99
CA ARG A 174 25.31 -7.72 16.20
C ARG A 174 25.58 -9.20 15.98
N ASP A 175 24.71 -9.87 15.19
CA ASP A 175 24.79 -11.32 14.97
C ASP A 175 25.98 -11.73 14.07
N HIS A 176 26.67 -10.78 13.43
CA HIS A 176 27.77 -11.04 12.50
C HIS A 176 29.12 -11.32 13.19
N GLY A 177 29.25 -11.16 14.53
CA GLY A 177 30.35 -11.67 15.33
C GLY A 177 31.78 -11.31 14.83
N GLY A 178 31.96 -10.21 14.06
CA GLY A 178 33.29 -9.73 13.63
C GLY A 178 33.77 -10.18 12.23
N GLY A 179 32.93 -10.88 11.44
CA GLY A 179 33.21 -11.13 10.02
C GLY A 179 32.95 -9.89 9.13
N PRO A 180 33.33 -9.88 7.85
CA PRO A 180 33.02 -8.77 6.95
C PRO A 180 31.50 -8.63 6.82
N ALA A 181 30.96 -7.59 7.44
CA ALA A 181 29.52 -7.31 7.40
C ALA A 181 29.15 -6.88 5.97
N ARG A 182 28.19 -7.57 5.35
CA ARG A 182 27.65 -7.12 4.07
C ARG A 182 26.74 -5.91 4.29
N THR A 183 26.93 -4.90 3.46
CA THR A 183 26.14 -3.67 3.44
C THR A 183 24.71 -3.95 3.00
N SER A 184 23.76 -3.21 3.52
CA SER A 184 22.37 -3.24 3.07
C SER A 184 22.05 -2.01 2.19
N LEU A 185 21.07 -2.15 1.28
CA LEU A 185 20.62 -1.09 0.39
C LEU A 185 19.17 -0.71 0.73
N LEU A 186 18.94 0.57 0.97
CA LEU A 186 17.61 1.16 1.07
C LEU A 186 17.31 1.99 -0.17
N VAL A 187 16.22 1.68 -0.85
CA VAL A 187 15.70 2.44 -1.98
C VAL A 187 14.40 3.10 -1.59
N ALA A 188 14.36 4.43 -1.63
CA ALA A 188 13.20 5.21 -1.24
C ALA A 188 12.89 6.32 -2.27
N PRO A 189 11.69 6.90 -2.26
CA PRO A 189 11.44 8.15 -2.98
C PRO A 189 12.45 9.24 -2.60
N ALA A 190 12.93 10.02 -3.57
CA ALA A 190 13.95 11.03 -3.32
C ALA A 190 13.58 12.04 -2.22
N SER A 191 12.27 12.29 -2.02
CA SER A 191 11.75 13.15 -0.95
C SER A 191 11.93 12.58 0.46
N LEU A 192 12.12 11.27 0.60
CA LEU A 192 12.24 10.58 1.89
C LEU A 192 13.69 10.34 2.33
N LEU A 193 14.68 10.52 1.45
CA LEU A 193 16.10 10.25 1.77
C LEU A 193 16.58 11.01 3.00
N ALA A 194 16.23 12.30 3.08
CA ALA A 194 16.60 13.14 4.22
C ALA A 194 15.86 12.76 5.52
N ASN A 195 14.63 12.25 5.40
CA ASN A 195 13.88 11.75 6.55
C ASN A 195 14.51 10.47 7.11
N TRP A 196 14.89 9.53 6.24
CA TRP A 196 15.61 8.34 6.65
C TRP A 196 16.93 8.66 7.36
N ALA A 197 17.74 9.60 6.81
CA ALA A 197 18.96 10.03 7.45
C ALA A 197 18.72 10.60 8.85
N ALA A 198 17.70 11.45 9.01
CA ALA A 198 17.34 12.02 10.32
C ALA A 198 16.84 10.96 11.32
N GLU A 199 16.09 9.95 10.86
CA GLU A 199 15.64 8.86 11.72
C GLU A 199 16.80 7.93 12.13
N ILE A 200 17.76 7.68 11.23
CA ILE A 200 18.99 6.94 11.57
C ILE A 200 19.81 7.70 12.61
N GLU A 201 20.06 8.98 12.40
CA GLU A 201 20.78 9.84 13.37
C GLU A 201 20.11 9.82 14.75
N LYS A 202 18.78 9.80 14.77
CA LYS A 202 18.00 9.82 16.01
C LYS A 202 17.94 8.47 16.71
N PHE A 203 17.73 7.38 15.99
CA PHE A 203 17.41 6.08 16.59
C PHE A 203 18.54 5.06 16.49
N ALA A 204 19.44 5.20 15.51
CA ALA A 204 20.51 4.26 15.25
C ALA A 204 21.82 4.98 14.85
N PRO A 205 22.34 5.92 15.68
CA PRO A 205 23.53 6.72 15.33
C PRO A 205 24.81 5.89 15.16
N GLY A 206 24.81 4.64 15.64
CA GLY A 206 25.91 3.70 15.44
C GLY A 206 25.96 3.07 14.05
N LEU A 207 24.91 3.18 13.22
CA LEU A 207 24.91 2.70 11.85
C LEU A 207 25.67 3.66 10.93
N LYS A 208 26.68 3.13 10.22
CA LYS A 208 27.41 3.87 9.20
C LYS A 208 26.57 3.91 7.92
N ALA A 209 25.78 4.96 7.74
CA ALA A 209 24.90 5.14 6.59
C ALA A 209 25.39 6.24 5.64
N ALA A 210 25.25 6.02 4.33
CA ALA A 210 25.55 7.01 3.31
C ALA A 210 24.40 7.19 2.30
N ILE A 211 24.11 8.45 1.92
CA ILE A 211 23.13 8.77 0.88
C ILE A 211 23.86 8.82 -0.46
N VAL A 212 23.67 7.80 -1.29
CA VAL A 212 24.21 7.68 -2.65
C VAL A 212 23.19 8.26 -3.63
N HIS A 213 23.17 9.58 -3.73
CA HIS A 213 22.20 10.34 -4.53
C HIS A 213 22.78 11.70 -4.97
N PRO A 214 22.42 12.24 -6.15
CA PRO A 214 22.94 13.54 -6.63
C PRO A 214 22.70 14.73 -5.70
N SER A 215 21.77 14.64 -4.74
CA SER A 215 21.55 15.67 -3.74
C SER A 215 22.58 15.69 -2.60
N ALA A 216 23.39 14.63 -2.45
CA ALA A 216 24.31 14.44 -1.34
C ALA A 216 25.75 14.15 -1.77
N MET A 217 25.96 13.62 -2.98
CA MET A 217 27.27 13.26 -3.53
C MET A 217 27.53 13.97 -4.86
N ARG A 218 28.82 14.21 -5.15
CA ARG A 218 29.24 14.79 -6.44
C ARG A 218 29.03 13.76 -7.56
N PRO A 219 28.81 14.19 -8.83
CA PRO A 219 28.60 13.31 -9.95
C PRO A 219 29.77 12.33 -10.19
N GLU A 220 30.99 12.73 -9.88
CA GLU A 220 32.21 11.91 -10.00
C GLU A 220 32.20 10.77 -8.99
N ASP A 221 31.92 11.06 -7.72
CA ASP A 221 31.87 10.09 -6.63
C ASP A 221 30.74 9.07 -6.89
N LEU A 222 29.62 9.50 -7.47
CA LEU A 222 28.51 8.62 -7.84
C LEU A 222 28.86 7.65 -8.96
N ARG A 223 29.67 8.08 -9.94
CA ARG A 223 30.12 7.21 -11.05
C ARG A 223 31.16 6.19 -10.61
N GLN A 224 31.95 6.54 -9.60
CA GLN A 224 33.01 5.70 -9.03
C GLN A 224 32.52 4.83 -7.87
N PHE A 225 31.24 4.94 -7.48
CA PHE A 225 30.70 4.16 -6.39
C PHE A 225 30.75 2.66 -6.73
N SER A 226 31.43 1.89 -5.90
CA SER A 226 31.75 0.47 -6.13
C SER A 226 31.46 -0.35 -4.87
N GLU A 227 31.65 -1.65 -4.97
CA GLU A 227 31.54 -2.57 -3.83
C GLU A 227 32.52 -2.20 -2.71
N GLU A 228 33.74 -1.77 -3.06
CA GLU A 228 34.74 -1.31 -2.07
C GLU A 228 34.25 -0.08 -1.30
N SER A 229 33.58 0.83 -2.01
CA SER A 229 32.98 2.03 -1.36
C SER A 229 31.85 1.64 -0.38
N ALA A 230 31.15 0.55 -0.67
CA ALA A 230 30.05 0.04 0.14
C ALA A 230 30.53 -0.75 1.37
N GLN A 231 31.65 -1.49 1.28
CA GLN A 231 32.14 -2.42 2.32
C GLN A 231 32.34 -1.78 3.71
N ASN A 232 32.59 -0.48 3.77
CA ASN A 232 32.77 0.25 5.03
C ASN A 232 31.47 0.85 5.59
N LEU A 233 30.34 0.58 4.94
CA LEU A 233 29.02 1.08 5.31
C LEU A 233 28.11 -0.08 5.76
N ASP A 234 27.25 0.22 6.72
CA ASP A 234 26.18 -0.70 7.13
C ASP A 234 24.96 -0.56 6.23
N LEU A 235 24.71 0.68 5.77
CA LEU A 235 23.53 1.02 4.96
C LEU A 235 23.85 2.05 3.88
N VAL A 236 23.51 1.73 2.65
CA VAL A 236 23.46 2.66 1.53
C VAL A 236 22.01 3.09 1.29
N ILE A 237 21.76 4.39 1.18
CA ILE A 237 20.45 4.96 0.94
C ILE A 237 20.43 5.61 -0.44
N THR A 238 19.49 5.22 -1.29
CA THR A 238 19.37 5.77 -2.65
C THR A 238 17.92 5.97 -3.08
N SER A 239 17.70 6.53 -4.26
CA SER A 239 16.35 6.69 -4.81
C SER A 239 16.09 5.74 -5.97
N TYR A 240 14.80 5.47 -6.25
CA TYR A 240 14.40 4.68 -7.43
C TYR A 240 14.96 5.23 -8.74
N GLY A 241 15.02 6.58 -8.88
CA GLY A 241 15.63 7.21 -10.05
C GLY A 241 17.14 7.03 -10.14
N SER A 242 17.82 6.89 -9.01
CA SER A 242 19.28 6.67 -8.96
C SER A 242 19.67 5.26 -9.36
N LEU A 243 18.81 4.25 -9.19
CA LEU A 243 19.06 2.89 -9.67
C LEU A 243 19.31 2.83 -11.18
N LEU A 244 18.71 3.75 -11.94
CA LEU A 244 18.93 3.85 -13.40
C LEU A 244 20.21 4.60 -13.76
N ARG A 245 20.72 5.44 -12.86
CA ARG A 245 21.87 6.33 -13.11
C ARG A 245 23.18 5.79 -12.57
N ILE A 246 23.11 4.85 -11.62
CA ILE A 246 24.28 4.25 -10.93
C ILE A 246 24.23 2.74 -11.16
N PRO A 247 24.70 2.25 -12.34
CA PRO A 247 24.60 0.85 -12.70
C PRO A 247 25.36 -0.10 -11.77
N SER A 248 26.42 0.37 -11.11
CA SER A 248 27.22 -0.43 -10.19
C SER A 248 26.43 -0.98 -9.00
N LEU A 249 25.31 -0.31 -8.60
CA LEU A 249 24.47 -0.80 -7.50
C LEU A 249 23.89 -2.20 -7.74
N LYS A 250 23.67 -2.60 -9.00
CA LYS A 250 23.15 -3.94 -9.35
C LYS A 250 24.19 -5.04 -9.24
N ASP A 251 25.48 -4.66 -9.31
CA ASP A 251 26.58 -5.62 -9.33
C ASP A 251 27.05 -5.99 -7.90
N ILE A 252 26.73 -5.13 -6.93
CA ILE A 252 27.02 -5.33 -5.51
C ILE A 252 26.06 -6.38 -4.92
N SER A 253 26.61 -7.29 -4.10
CA SER A 253 25.82 -8.27 -3.35
C SER A 253 25.44 -7.70 -1.98
N TRP A 254 24.17 -7.31 -1.86
CA TRP A 254 23.62 -6.70 -0.65
C TRP A 254 23.18 -7.75 0.37
N ARG A 255 23.28 -7.42 1.64
CA ARG A 255 22.66 -8.24 2.70
C ARG A 255 21.14 -8.15 2.62
N PHE A 256 20.61 -6.93 2.71
CA PHE A 256 19.20 -6.64 2.52
C PHE A 256 19.02 -5.60 1.43
N VAL A 257 18.02 -5.78 0.59
CA VAL A 257 17.48 -4.70 -0.24
C VAL A 257 16.11 -4.34 0.29
N VAL A 258 16.00 -3.12 0.81
CA VAL A 258 14.76 -2.58 1.39
C VAL A 258 14.18 -1.55 0.43
N LEU A 259 12.95 -1.77 -0.04
CA LEU A 259 12.21 -0.80 -0.84
C LEU A 259 11.20 -0.07 0.05
N ASP A 260 11.37 1.23 0.22
CA ASP A 260 10.37 2.06 0.90
C ASP A 260 9.38 2.63 -0.12
N GLU A 261 8.11 2.72 0.27
CA GLU A 261 6.98 3.04 -0.62
C GLU A 261 7.00 2.12 -1.87
N ALA A 262 6.98 0.80 -1.60
CA ALA A 262 7.19 -0.25 -2.61
C ALA A 262 6.15 -0.22 -3.75
N GLN A 263 5.04 0.51 -3.61
CA GLN A 263 4.13 0.79 -4.74
C GLN A 263 4.83 1.50 -5.91
N ALA A 264 6.03 2.05 -5.72
CA ALA A 264 6.85 2.59 -6.81
C ALA A 264 7.23 1.55 -7.87
N ILE A 265 7.22 0.25 -7.51
CA ILE A 265 7.53 -0.86 -8.43
C ILE A 265 6.29 -1.65 -8.88
N LYS A 266 5.08 -1.12 -8.71
CA LYS A 266 3.83 -1.79 -9.10
C LYS A 266 3.74 -2.09 -10.60
N ASN A 267 4.25 -1.22 -11.46
CA ASN A 267 4.31 -1.45 -12.89
C ASN A 267 5.56 -2.27 -13.25
N ALA A 268 5.37 -3.53 -13.60
CA ALA A 268 6.44 -4.47 -13.94
C ALA A 268 7.30 -4.02 -15.13
N ASP A 269 6.70 -3.31 -16.10
CA ASP A 269 7.37 -2.88 -17.34
C ASP A 269 8.19 -1.60 -17.17
N ALA A 270 8.02 -0.89 -16.07
CA ALA A 270 8.76 0.33 -15.80
C ALA A 270 10.27 0.06 -15.65
N LYS A 271 11.09 0.94 -16.22
CA LYS A 271 12.56 0.82 -16.16
C LYS A 271 13.06 0.74 -14.71
N GLN A 272 12.50 1.55 -13.81
CA GLN A 272 12.87 1.54 -12.39
C GLN A 272 12.51 0.23 -11.68
N THR A 273 11.38 -0.40 -12.04
CA THR A 273 10.97 -1.70 -11.50
C THR A 273 11.96 -2.79 -11.92
N ARG A 274 12.33 -2.84 -13.19
CA ARG A 274 13.34 -3.79 -13.69
C ARG A 274 14.70 -3.59 -13.03
N ALA A 275 15.11 -2.33 -12.81
CA ALA A 275 16.34 -2.02 -12.10
C ALA A 275 16.31 -2.49 -10.63
N ALA A 276 15.19 -2.29 -9.93
CA ALA A 276 15.03 -2.77 -8.55
C ALA A 276 15.04 -4.31 -8.47
N LYS A 277 14.37 -5.00 -9.40
CA LYS A 277 14.35 -6.47 -9.45
C LYS A 277 15.71 -7.09 -9.81
N ALA A 278 16.57 -6.36 -10.51
CA ALA A 278 17.92 -6.80 -10.86
C ALA A 278 18.94 -6.74 -9.72
N LEU A 279 18.61 -6.12 -8.59
CA LEU A 279 19.48 -6.04 -7.41
C LEU A 279 19.69 -7.42 -6.79
N LYS A 280 20.92 -7.72 -6.40
CA LYS A 280 21.30 -8.96 -5.72
C LYS A 280 21.22 -8.77 -4.22
N ALA A 281 20.53 -9.67 -3.50
CA ALA A 281 20.39 -9.59 -2.05
C ALA A 281 20.19 -10.97 -1.43
N ASP A 282 20.61 -11.14 -0.17
CA ASP A 282 20.32 -12.34 0.60
C ASP A 282 18.83 -12.40 0.98
N ALA A 283 18.23 -11.24 1.32
CA ALA A 283 16.77 -11.10 1.50
C ALA A 283 16.29 -9.74 1.00
N ARG A 284 15.02 -9.69 0.57
CA ARG A 284 14.38 -8.52 -0.03
C ARG A 284 13.18 -8.09 0.81
N LEU A 285 13.09 -6.82 1.14
CA LEU A 285 12.09 -6.27 2.01
C LEU A 285 11.33 -5.15 1.30
N ALA A 286 10.00 -5.15 1.41
CA ALA A 286 9.14 -4.10 0.89
C ALA A 286 8.40 -3.41 2.05
N LEU A 287 8.44 -2.10 2.08
CA LEU A 287 7.67 -1.28 3.01
C LEU A 287 6.59 -0.56 2.23
N THR A 288 5.35 -0.72 2.62
CA THR A 288 4.21 -0.04 2.00
C THR A 288 3.08 0.11 3.01
N GLY A 289 2.26 1.13 2.88
CA GLY A 289 1.00 1.21 3.62
C GLY A 289 -0.15 0.51 2.88
N THR A 290 0.05 0.20 1.60
CA THR A 290 -0.96 -0.37 0.70
C THR A 290 -0.33 -1.41 -0.22
N PRO A 291 -0.25 -2.69 0.20
CA PRO A 291 0.42 -3.74 -0.58
C PRO A 291 -0.31 -4.06 -1.90
N VAL A 292 -1.61 -3.77 -1.97
CA VAL A 292 -2.43 -3.85 -3.20
C VAL A 292 -3.24 -2.57 -3.31
N GLU A 293 -2.91 -1.71 -4.28
CA GLU A 293 -3.66 -0.47 -4.48
C GLU A 293 -4.80 -0.64 -5.48
N ASN A 294 -4.52 -1.16 -6.68
CA ASN A 294 -5.42 -1.04 -7.82
C ASN A 294 -5.73 -2.36 -8.51
N HIS A 295 -4.73 -3.22 -8.68
CA HIS A 295 -4.85 -4.45 -9.45
C HIS A 295 -4.04 -5.57 -8.83
N LEU A 296 -4.48 -6.81 -9.04
CA LEU A 296 -3.70 -8.01 -8.67
C LEU A 296 -2.31 -8.04 -9.32
N GLY A 297 -2.14 -7.38 -10.48
CA GLY A 297 -0.84 -7.19 -11.12
C GLY A 297 0.16 -6.40 -10.27
N ASP A 298 -0.30 -5.48 -9.43
CA ASP A 298 0.55 -4.73 -8.50
C ASP A 298 1.13 -5.66 -7.43
N LEU A 299 0.30 -6.55 -6.90
CA LEU A 299 0.72 -7.61 -5.97
C LEU A 299 1.77 -8.52 -6.61
N TRP A 300 1.50 -8.98 -7.86
CA TRP A 300 2.46 -9.81 -8.58
C TRP A 300 3.82 -9.12 -8.71
N SER A 301 3.85 -7.85 -9.08
CA SER A 301 5.12 -7.13 -9.27
C SER A 301 5.93 -6.98 -7.98
N ILE A 302 5.26 -6.76 -6.84
CA ILE A 302 5.91 -6.69 -5.53
C ILE A 302 6.43 -8.08 -5.12
N PHE A 303 5.63 -9.12 -5.31
CA PHE A 303 6.04 -10.49 -4.95
C PHE A 303 7.12 -11.06 -5.87
N ASP A 304 7.15 -10.68 -7.14
CA ASP A 304 8.22 -11.04 -8.07
C ASP A 304 9.56 -10.36 -7.69
N PHE A 305 9.50 -9.20 -7.00
CA PHE A 305 10.67 -8.63 -6.34
C PHE A 305 11.02 -9.39 -5.06
N LEU A 306 10.07 -9.63 -4.16
CA LEU A 306 10.31 -10.23 -2.84
C LEU A 306 10.76 -11.69 -2.94
N ASN A 307 9.96 -12.51 -3.59
CA ASN A 307 10.11 -13.96 -3.71
C ASN A 307 9.92 -14.37 -5.18
N PRO A 308 10.96 -14.22 -6.03
CA PRO A 308 10.85 -14.55 -7.44
C PRO A 308 10.33 -15.97 -7.66
N GLY A 309 9.35 -16.12 -8.54
CA GLY A 309 8.74 -17.41 -8.86
C GLY A 309 7.60 -17.86 -7.94
N LEU A 310 7.40 -17.26 -6.76
CA LEU A 310 6.30 -17.64 -5.84
C LEU A 310 4.92 -17.52 -6.51
N LEU A 311 4.68 -16.46 -7.26
CA LEU A 311 3.42 -16.23 -8.01
C LEU A 311 3.53 -16.61 -9.50
N GLY A 312 4.57 -17.35 -9.89
CA GLY A 312 4.81 -17.70 -11.28
C GLY A 312 5.12 -16.50 -12.18
N THR A 313 5.10 -16.70 -13.49
CA THR A 313 5.29 -15.61 -14.47
C THR A 313 4.07 -14.70 -14.52
N ALA A 314 4.22 -13.46 -15.01
CA ALA A 314 3.11 -12.51 -15.18
C ALA A 314 1.93 -13.10 -15.97
N LYS A 315 2.21 -13.90 -17.02
CA LYS A 315 1.19 -14.57 -17.85
C LYS A 315 0.44 -15.65 -17.08
N GLN A 316 1.16 -16.46 -16.30
CA GLN A 316 0.57 -17.49 -15.45
C GLN A 316 -0.30 -16.87 -14.36
N PHE A 317 0.23 -15.84 -13.67
CA PHE A 317 -0.52 -15.13 -12.63
C PHE A 317 -1.79 -14.46 -13.15
N LYS A 318 -1.75 -13.83 -14.34
CA LYS A 318 -2.93 -13.23 -14.96
C LYS A 318 -4.02 -14.27 -15.22
N ARG A 319 -3.66 -15.46 -15.75
CA ARG A 319 -4.60 -16.56 -15.97
C ARG A 319 -5.20 -17.05 -14.65
N TYR A 320 -4.34 -17.25 -13.65
CA TYR A 320 -4.74 -17.67 -12.31
C TYR A 320 -5.69 -16.66 -11.66
N ALA A 321 -5.38 -15.37 -11.71
CA ALA A 321 -6.25 -14.32 -11.20
C ALA A 321 -7.63 -14.29 -11.86
N THR A 322 -7.68 -14.55 -13.18
CA THR A 322 -8.95 -14.65 -13.92
C THR A 322 -9.75 -15.88 -13.50
N SER A 323 -9.11 -17.03 -13.28
CA SER A 323 -9.81 -18.24 -12.82
C SER A 323 -10.32 -18.07 -11.38
N LEU A 324 -9.58 -17.36 -10.52
CA LEU A 324 -10.05 -17.06 -9.17
C LEU A 324 -11.29 -16.16 -9.17
N ALA A 325 -11.31 -15.14 -10.02
CA ALA A 325 -12.45 -14.23 -10.12
C ALA A 325 -13.76 -14.91 -10.58
N ALA A 326 -13.66 -16.06 -11.24
CA ALA A 326 -14.82 -16.85 -11.68
C ALA A 326 -15.41 -17.75 -10.58
N ARG A 327 -14.81 -17.84 -9.40
CA ARG A 327 -15.32 -18.65 -8.29
C ARG A 327 -16.47 -17.97 -7.57
N GLU A 328 -17.51 -18.73 -7.25
CA GLU A 328 -18.70 -18.20 -6.55
C GLU A 328 -18.45 -17.87 -5.08
N HIS A 329 -17.57 -18.62 -4.40
CA HIS A 329 -17.29 -18.46 -2.98
C HIS A 329 -15.81 -18.20 -2.72
N ASN A 330 -15.50 -17.17 -1.92
CA ASN A 330 -14.15 -16.78 -1.50
C ASN A 330 -13.11 -16.80 -2.65
N PRO A 331 -13.35 -16.03 -3.72
CA PRO A 331 -12.61 -16.16 -4.99
C PRO A 331 -11.09 -16.05 -4.82
N TYR A 332 -10.63 -15.24 -3.88
CA TYR A 332 -9.21 -14.98 -3.69
C TYR A 332 -8.58 -15.70 -2.46
N GLY A 333 -9.31 -16.62 -1.84
CA GLY A 333 -8.84 -17.38 -0.66
C GLY A 333 -7.47 -18.03 -0.86
N PRO A 334 -7.26 -18.84 -1.91
CA PRO A 334 -5.97 -19.50 -2.16
C PRO A 334 -4.82 -18.53 -2.39
N LEU A 335 -5.05 -17.42 -3.08
CA LEU A 335 -4.02 -16.39 -3.25
C LEU A 335 -3.67 -15.74 -1.92
N ARG A 336 -4.66 -15.45 -1.08
CA ARG A 336 -4.46 -14.89 0.25
C ARG A 336 -3.65 -15.83 1.14
N GLU A 337 -3.97 -17.11 1.16
CA GLU A 337 -3.22 -18.13 1.90
C GLU A 337 -1.77 -18.23 1.43
N LEU A 338 -1.52 -18.12 0.11
CA LEU A 338 -0.20 -18.16 -0.47
C LEU A 338 0.68 -16.97 -0.06
N VAL A 339 0.11 -15.76 -0.01
CA VAL A 339 0.89 -14.54 0.26
C VAL A 339 0.93 -14.14 1.74
N ALA A 340 -0.03 -14.58 2.54
CA ALA A 340 -0.17 -14.21 3.95
C ALA A 340 1.10 -14.41 4.80
N PRO A 341 1.88 -15.50 4.67
CA PRO A 341 3.09 -15.70 5.46
C PRO A 341 4.17 -14.63 5.24
N TYR A 342 4.13 -13.93 4.11
CA TYR A 342 5.13 -12.95 3.69
C TYR A 342 4.69 -11.50 3.88
N ILE A 343 3.46 -11.28 4.37
CA ILE A 343 2.91 -9.94 4.60
C ILE A 343 2.59 -9.78 6.09
N LEU A 344 3.18 -8.78 6.71
CA LEU A 344 2.76 -8.35 8.04
C LEU A 344 2.04 -7.01 7.90
N ARG A 345 0.74 -7.02 8.24
CA ARG A 345 -0.11 -5.83 8.17
C ARG A 345 -0.84 -5.61 9.49
N ARG A 346 -0.68 -4.43 10.05
CA ARG A 346 -1.39 -3.97 11.24
C ARG A 346 -2.03 -2.62 10.96
N MET A 347 -3.25 -2.45 11.46
CA MET A 347 -4.03 -1.24 11.24
C MET A 347 -4.04 -0.38 12.51
N LYS A 348 -4.00 0.93 12.34
CA LYS A 348 -4.14 1.90 13.44
C LYS A 348 -5.50 1.84 14.14
N SER A 349 -6.52 1.34 13.44
CA SER A 349 -7.86 1.13 13.98
C SER A 349 -7.95 -0.02 14.97
N ASP A 350 -6.95 -0.90 15.02
CA ASP A 350 -6.89 -2.01 15.97
C ASP A 350 -6.36 -1.52 17.31
N ARG A 351 -7.26 -1.34 18.27
CA ARG A 351 -6.94 -0.88 19.63
C ARG A 351 -6.11 -1.89 20.43
N SER A 352 -6.10 -3.16 20.06
CA SER A 352 -5.25 -4.17 20.70
C SER A 352 -3.77 -3.95 20.37
N ILE A 353 -3.50 -3.29 19.24
CA ILE A 353 -2.14 -2.97 18.77
C ILE A 353 -1.68 -1.62 19.29
N ILE A 354 -2.58 -0.60 19.28
CA ILE A 354 -2.25 0.78 19.69
C ILE A 354 -3.36 1.33 20.58
N ALA A 355 -3.15 1.23 21.89
CA ALA A 355 -4.10 1.75 22.88
C ALA A 355 -4.09 3.29 22.99
N ASP A 356 -2.97 3.95 22.62
CA ASP A 356 -2.69 5.37 22.92
C ASP A 356 -2.84 6.31 21.72
N LEU A 357 -3.34 5.85 20.56
CA LEU A 357 -3.74 6.78 19.51
C LEU A 357 -5.14 7.35 19.81
N PRO A 358 -5.30 8.68 19.76
CA PRO A 358 -6.61 9.31 19.86
C PRO A 358 -7.59 8.80 18.79
N ALA A 359 -8.87 9.10 18.91
CA ALA A 359 -9.84 8.72 17.92
C ALA A 359 -9.64 9.52 16.61
N LYS A 360 -9.85 8.86 15.46
CA LYS A 360 -9.97 9.49 14.15
C LYS A 360 -11.43 9.40 13.71
N THR A 361 -12.03 10.55 13.46
CA THR A 361 -13.40 10.65 12.93
C THR A 361 -13.36 11.24 11.54
N GLU A 362 -13.95 10.56 10.55
CA GLU A 362 -14.08 11.06 9.18
C GLU A 362 -15.51 11.51 8.94
N VAL A 363 -15.68 12.73 8.46
CA VAL A 363 -16.99 13.33 8.16
C VAL A 363 -17.00 13.78 6.70
N LYS A 364 -18.04 13.38 5.95
CA LYS A 364 -18.29 13.91 4.62
C LYS A 364 -18.93 15.30 4.75
N GLY A 365 -18.22 16.31 4.28
CA GLY A 365 -18.73 17.67 4.16
C GLY A 365 -19.41 17.84 2.81
N HIS A 366 -20.73 17.66 2.77
CA HIS A 366 -21.49 17.94 1.56
C HIS A 366 -21.54 19.45 1.29
N CYS A 367 -21.23 19.83 0.06
CA CYS A 367 -21.22 21.21 -0.42
C CYS A 367 -22.22 21.36 -1.57
N HIS A 368 -22.81 22.54 -1.68
CA HIS A 368 -23.70 22.89 -2.78
C HIS A 368 -22.95 23.70 -3.83
N LEU A 369 -23.44 23.72 -5.05
CA LEU A 369 -22.92 24.61 -6.07
C LEU A 369 -23.61 25.98 -5.98
N SER A 370 -22.85 27.07 -6.13
CA SER A 370 -23.42 28.37 -6.42
C SER A 370 -24.10 28.39 -7.80
N ARG A 371 -24.95 29.34 -8.07
CA ARG A 371 -25.57 29.50 -9.39
C ARG A 371 -24.54 29.63 -10.50
N LYS A 372 -23.45 30.35 -10.24
CA LYS A 372 -22.34 30.53 -11.18
C LYS A 372 -21.59 29.21 -11.42
N GLN A 373 -21.33 28.42 -10.36
CA GLN A 373 -20.75 27.09 -10.50
C GLN A 373 -21.64 26.16 -11.30
N ALA A 374 -22.96 26.12 -11.01
CA ALA A 374 -23.89 25.24 -11.69
C ALA A 374 -23.97 25.54 -13.20
N ALA A 375 -24.03 26.83 -13.59
CA ALA A 375 -24.04 27.23 -14.99
C ALA A 375 -22.73 26.84 -15.73
N LEU A 376 -21.58 27.11 -15.13
CA LEU A 376 -20.28 26.72 -15.71
C LEU A 376 -20.10 25.21 -15.81
N TYR A 377 -20.61 24.49 -14.82
CA TYR A 377 -20.55 23.02 -14.78
C TYR A 377 -21.42 22.42 -15.89
N ALA A 378 -22.67 22.89 -16.06
CA ALA A 378 -23.56 22.44 -17.11
C ALA A 378 -22.94 22.67 -18.51
N GLN A 379 -22.42 23.89 -18.76
CA GLN A 379 -21.73 24.19 -20.01
C GLN A 379 -20.52 23.27 -20.24
N ALA A 380 -19.74 22.96 -19.20
CA ALA A 380 -18.59 22.08 -19.34
C ALA A 380 -18.97 20.62 -19.65
N VAL A 381 -20.16 20.18 -19.21
CA VAL A 381 -20.71 18.84 -19.55
C VAL A 381 -21.18 18.83 -21.01
N ASP A 382 -21.87 19.88 -21.47
CA ASP A 382 -22.32 20.00 -22.86
C ASP A 382 -21.12 20.04 -23.83
N ASP A 383 -20.08 20.83 -23.50
CA ASP A 383 -18.82 20.89 -24.27
C ASP A 383 -18.15 19.50 -24.37
N LEU A 384 -18.15 18.72 -23.28
CA LEU A 384 -17.61 17.37 -23.27
C LEU A 384 -18.43 16.44 -24.18
N GLY A 385 -19.78 16.50 -24.09
CA GLY A 385 -20.65 15.69 -24.93
C GLY A 385 -20.36 15.88 -26.41
N ALA A 386 -20.31 17.15 -26.85
CA ALA A 386 -20.00 17.49 -28.24
C ALA A 386 -18.61 17.02 -28.69
N ALA A 387 -17.61 17.11 -27.80
CA ALA A 387 -16.23 16.72 -28.14
C ALA A 387 -15.99 15.20 -28.10
N LEU A 388 -16.81 14.42 -27.40
CA LEU A 388 -16.67 12.96 -27.32
C LEU A 388 -17.09 12.25 -28.61
N ASP A 389 -17.99 12.85 -29.41
CA ASP A 389 -18.45 12.28 -30.66
C ASP A 389 -17.35 12.22 -31.73
N ASP A 390 -16.38 13.14 -31.65
CA ASP A 390 -15.27 13.28 -32.62
C ASP A 390 -13.93 12.70 -32.12
N ALA A 391 -13.87 12.15 -30.88
CA ALA A 391 -12.63 11.75 -30.25
C ALA A 391 -12.48 10.25 -30.08
N ASP A 392 -11.33 9.68 -30.52
CA ASP A 392 -11.01 8.27 -30.41
C ASP A 392 -9.66 7.98 -29.70
N GLY A 393 -9.53 6.76 -29.17
CA GLY A 393 -8.27 6.22 -28.66
C GLY A 393 -7.59 7.08 -27.57
N ILE A 394 -6.34 7.48 -27.81
CA ILE A 394 -5.54 8.26 -26.84
C ILE A 394 -6.09 9.68 -26.69
N ALA A 395 -6.58 10.30 -27.78
CA ALA A 395 -7.16 11.63 -27.74
C ALA A 395 -8.41 11.66 -26.87
N ARG A 396 -9.29 10.67 -26.98
CA ARG A 396 -10.47 10.51 -26.12
C ARG A 396 -10.10 10.39 -24.65
N LYS A 397 -9.10 9.55 -24.29
CA LYS A 397 -8.64 9.43 -22.90
C LYS A 397 -8.12 10.75 -22.34
N GLY A 398 -7.38 11.50 -23.15
CA GLY A 398 -6.89 12.84 -22.79
C GLY A 398 -8.03 13.84 -22.56
N LEU A 399 -9.02 13.85 -23.45
CA LEU A 399 -10.20 14.71 -23.37
C LEU A 399 -11.00 14.43 -22.09
N VAL A 400 -11.29 13.16 -21.80
CA VAL A 400 -12.03 12.76 -20.58
C VAL A 400 -11.31 13.23 -19.32
N LEU A 401 -9.99 12.98 -19.20
CA LEU A 401 -9.23 13.42 -18.05
C LEU A 401 -9.23 14.96 -17.91
N ALA A 402 -9.02 15.70 -19.00
CA ALA A 402 -9.03 17.16 -18.98
C ALA A 402 -10.41 17.71 -18.53
N SER A 403 -11.49 17.13 -19.04
CA SER A 403 -12.85 17.54 -18.69
C SER A 403 -13.19 17.23 -17.23
N LEU A 404 -12.81 16.05 -16.73
CA LEU A 404 -12.99 15.70 -15.32
C LEU A 404 -12.21 16.67 -14.41
N MET A 405 -10.99 17.06 -14.79
CA MET A 405 -10.21 18.06 -14.05
C MET A 405 -10.88 19.44 -14.09
N ARG A 406 -11.42 19.86 -15.25
CA ARG A 406 -12.19 21.09 -15.42
C ARG A 406 -13.41 21.12 -14.47
N LEU A 407 -14.21 20.05 -14.46
CA LEU A 407 -15.39 19.94 -13.61
C LEU A 407 -15.04 20.05 -12.13
N LYS A 408 -13.97 19.42 -11.68
CA LYS A 408 -13.47 19.52 -10.30
C LYS A 408 -12.97 20.92 -9.95
N GLN A 409 -12.31 21.62 -10.88
CA GLN A 409 -11.89 23.00 -10.68
C GLN A 409 -13.10 23.92 -10.50
N ILE A 410 -14.16 23.72 -11.30
CA ILE A 410 -15.43 24.46 -11.15
C ILE A 410 -16.08 24.16 -9.79
N CYS A 411 -16.10 22.90 -9.35
CA CYS A 411 -16.58 22.51 -8.02
C CYS A 411 -15.79 23.20 -6.89
N ASN A 412 -14.51 23.43 -7.05
CA ASN A 412 -13.71 24.14 -6.05
C ASN A 412 -14.04 25.63 -6.01
N HIS A 413 -13.93 26.31 -7.16
CA HIS A 413 -14.26 27.72 -7.30
C HIS A 413 -14.29 28.13 -8.78
N PRO A 414 -15.27 28.94 -9.24
CA PRO A 414 -15.30 29.42 -10.63
C PRO A 414 -14.02 30.09 -11.08
N SER A 415 -13.40 30.92 -10.25
CA SER A 415 -12.16 31.63 -10.57
C SER A 415 -10.97 30.71 -10.80
N GLN A 416 -11.03 29.46 -10.30
CA GLN A 416 -9.97 28.48 -10.57
C GLN A 416 -9.97 28.07 -12.04
N TRP A 417 -11.14 27.99 -12.68
CA TRP A 417 -11.27 27.69 -14.11
C TRP A 417 -11.16 28.91 -14.99
N LEU A 418 -11.87 30.00 -14.60
CA LEU A 418 -11.92 31.24 -15.37
C LEU A 418 -10.62 32.05 -15.32
N ALA A 419 -9.73 31.78 -14.35
CA ALA A 419 -8.51 32.52 -14.08
C ALA A 419 -8.73 34.05 -13.93
N ASP A 420 -9.91 34.46 -13.42
CA ASP A 420 -10.31 35.87 -13.24
C ASP A 420 -9.78 36.47 -11.93
N HIS A 421 -9.14 35.67 -11.08
CA HIS A 421 -8.59 36.04 -9.77
C HIS A 421 -9.58 36.68 -8.79
N ALA A 422 -10.88 36.56 -9.02
CA ALA A 422 -11.90 37.21 -8.18
C ALA A 422 -12.06 36.54 -6.80
N TRP A 423 -12.01 35.22 -6.75
CA TRP A 423 -12.05 34.36 -5.52
C TRP A 423 -13.10 34.82 -4.47
N ARG A 424 -14.30 35.17 -4.94
CA ARG A 424 -15.38 35.59 -4.03
C ARG A 424 -15.99 34.39 -3.33
N GLU A 425 -16.16 34.48 -2.02
CA GLU A 425 -16.69 33.38 -1.21
C GLU A 425 -18.08 32.92 -1.67
N GLU A 426 -18.97 33.86 -1.97
CA GLU A 426 -20.33 33.60 -2.44
C GLU A 426 -20.40 32.81 -3.76
N ASP A 427 -19.29 32.78 -4.51
CA ASP A 427 -19.21 32.05 -5.77
C ASP A 427 -18.93 30.53 -5.55
N SER A 428 -18.66 30.06 -4.31
CA SER A 428 -18.33 28.66 -4.05
C SER A 428 -18.92 28.11 -2.76
N GLY A 429 -19.72 27.04 -2.88
CA GLY A 429 -20.24 26.34 -1.70
C GLY A 429 -19.17 25.66 -0.85
N LYS A 430 -18.03 25.25 -1.44
CA LYS A 430 -16.89 24.72 -0.66
C LYS A 430 -16.23 25.80 0.20
N TRP A 431 -16.14 27.03 -0.30
CA TRP A 431 -15.59 28.14 0.46
C TRP A 431 -16.51 28.52 1.62
N ALA A 432 -17.81 28.59 1.38
CA ALA A 432 -18.80 28.80 2.44
C ALA A 432 -18.70 27.71 3.54
N ARG A 433 -18.63 26.44 3.13
CA ARG A 433 -18.48 25.33 4.08
C ARG A 433 -17.15 25.36 4.84
N LEU A 434 -16.07 25.76 4.16
CA LEU A 434 -14.75 25.92 4.79
C LEU A 434 -14.78 27.03 5.85
N ARG A 435 -15.48 28.14 5.60
CA ARG A 435 -15.67 29.22 6.58
C ARG A 435 -16.31 28.69 7.85
N GLU A 436 -17.45 28.03 7.75
CA GLU A 436 -18.18 27.50 8.91
C GLU A 436 -17.28 26.63 9.80
N ILE A 437 -16.50 25.75 9.17
CA ILE A 437 -15.58 24.87 9.89
C ILE A 437 -14.40 25.65 10.48
N ALA A 438 -13.81 26.56 9.71
CA ALA A 438 -12.64 27.33 10.14
C ALA A 438 -12.97 28.30 11.29
N GLU A 439 -14.17 28.90 11.33
CA GLU A 439 -14.64 29.74 12.43
C GLU A 439 -14.75 28.95 13.74
N VAL A 440 -15.27 27.71 13.68
CA VAL A 440 -15.32 26.84 14.87
C VAL A 440 -13.91 26.49 15.36
N ILE A 441 -13.00 26.13 14.42
CA ILE A 441 -11.62 25.78 14.76
C ILE A 441 -10.87 26.99 15.33
N ALA A 442 -11.06 28.18 14.75
CA ALA A 442 -10.47 29.42 15.22
C ALA A 442 -10.95 29.78 16.64
N SER A 443 -12.27 29.62 16.92
CA SER A 443 -12.83 29.88 18.25
C SER A 443 -12.25 28.96 19.34
N ARG A 444 -11.81 27.73 18.96
CA ARG A 444 -11.20 26.75 19.85
C ARG A 444 -9.69 26.87 19.93
N GLN A 445 -9.09 27.76 19.13
CA GLN A 445 -7.64 27.92 19.00
C GLN A 445 -6.92 26.60 18.60
N GLU A 446 -7.61 25.76 17.82
CA GLU A 446 -7.07 24.50 17.31
C GLU A 446 -6.39 24.73 15.95
N LYS A 447 -5.47 23.80 15.57
CA LYS A 447 -4.77 23.88 14.30
C LYS A 447 -5.42 23.00 13.25
N MET A 448 -5.37 23.45 11.98
CA MET A 448 -5.92 22.70 10.86
C MET A 448 -4.94 22.53 9.69
N LEU A 449 -5.08 21.41 8.99
CA LEU A 449 -4.46 21.15 7.69
C LEU A 449 -5.53 21.22 6.59
N VAL A 450 -5.22 21.86 5.47
CA VAL A 450 -6.07 21.85 4.29
C VAL A 450 -5.29 21.26 3.12
N PHE A 451 -5.78 20.15 2.59
CA PHE A 451 -5.19 19.48 1.44
C PHE A 451 -6.00 19.74 0.18
N THR A 452 -5.29 20.06 -0.90
CA THR A 452 -5.87 20.19 -2.24
C THR A 452 -4.95 19.58 -3.31
N GLN A 453 -5.52 19.09 -4.40
CA GLN A 453 -4.74 18.62 -5.55
C GLN A 453 -4.24 19.76 -6.44
N PHE A 454 -4.88 20.93 -6.37
CA PHE A 454 -4.66 22.04 -7.28
C PHE A 454 -3.74 23.10 -6.68
N ARG A 455 -2.63 23.37 -7.35
CA ARG A 455 -1.67 24.41 -6.94
C ARG A 455 -2.31 25.82 -6.92
N ALA A 456 -3.15 26.11 -7.93
CA ALA A 456 -3.71 27.45 -8.13
C ALA A 456 -4.61 27.94 -6.99
N VAL A 457 -5.22 27.03 -6.20
CA VAL A 457 -6.13 27.39 -5.10
C VAL A 457 -5.42 27.54 -3.76
N ILE A 458 -4.14 27.14 -3.63
CA ILE A 458 -3.42 27.12 -2.34
C ILE A 458 -3.29 28.54 -1.74
N ASP A 459 -2.76 29.48 -2.52
CA ASP A 459 -2.52 30.83 -2.05
C ASP A 459 -3.85 31.60 -1.79
N PRO A 460 -4.88 31.52 -2.68
CA PRO A 460 -6.18 32.06 -2.37
C PRO A 460 -6.82 31.48 -1.10
N LEU A 461 -6.73 30.16 -0.86
CA LEU A 461 -7.22 29.55 0.38
C LEU A 461 -6.47 30.05 1.61
N ALA A 462 -5.15 30.24 1.49
CA ALA A 462 -4.36 30.77 2.60
C ALA A 462 -4.75 32.20 2.95
N VAL A 463 -5.01 33.05 1.96
CA VAL A 463 -5.50 34.43 2.17
C VAL A 463 -6.91 34.41 2.82
N PHE A 464 -7.78 33.56 2.32
CA PHE A 464 -9.13 33.42 2.86
C PHE A 464 -9.13 32.97 4.33
N LEU A 465 -8.35 31.93 4.64
CA LEU A 465 -8.23 31.43 6.00
C LEU A 465 -7.56 32.46 6.94
N ALA A 466 -6.56 33.20 6.46
CA ALA A 466 -5.93 34.25 7.24
C ALA A 466 -6.92 35.32 7.67
N GLY A 467 -7.90 35.65 6.82
CA GLY A 467 -9.02 36.55 7.17
C GLY A 467 -9.89 36.01 8.30
N ILE A 468 -10.14 34.70 8.35
CA ILE A 468 -10.97 34.05 9.38
C ILE A 468 -10.21 33.93 10.72
N PHE A 469 -8.96 33.43 10.66
CA PHE A 469 -8.15 33.24 11.87
C PHE A 469 -7.53 34.54 12.41
N GLY A 470 -7.58 35.63 11.65
CA GLY A 470 -6.93 36.89 11.99
C GLY A 470 -5.39 36.80 12.03
N ARG A 471 -4.82 35.72 11.49
CA ARG A 471 -3.39 35.41 11.49
C ARG A 471 -2.99 34.66 10.22
N PRO A 472 -1.78 34.87 9.70
CA PRO A 472 -1.29 34.11 8.55
C PRO A 472 -1.01 32.65 8.92
N GLY A 473 -1.27 31.76 7.99
CA GLY A 473 -0.85 30.36 8.03
C GLY A 473 0.32 30.08 7.08
N LEU A 474 0.59 28.81 6.86
CA LEU A 474 1.66 28.35 5.98
C LEU A 474 1.10 27.73 4.70
N THR A 475 1.93 27.75 3.64
CA THR A 475 1.63 27.06 2.38
C THR A 475 2.79 26.15 1.97
N LEU A 476 2.47 24.96 1.38
CA LEU A 476 3.46 24.03 0.86
C LEU A 476 2.98 23.37 -0.42
N HIS A 477 3.80 23.44 -1.47
CA HIS A 477 3.52 22.84 -2.77
C HIS A 477 4.80 22.25 -3.41
N GLY A 478 4.67 21.63 -4.58
CA GLY A 478 5.78 20.91 -5.24
C GLY A 478 7.04 21.75 -5.48
N GLU A 479 6.88 23.04 -5.77
CA GLU A 479 7.98 23.99 -6.05
C GLU A 479 8.70 24.47 -4.77
N THR A 480 8.15 24.20 -3.58
CA THR A 480 8.79 24.59 -2.31
C THR A 480 10.12 23.84 -2.14
N LYS A 481 11.23 24.58 -2.02
CA LYS A 481 12.57 24.01 -1.86
C LYS A 481 12.64 23.08 -0.65
N VAL A 482 13.34 21.95 -0.76
CA VAL A 482 13.42 20.89 0.27
C VAL A 482 13.87 21.44 1.64
N ARG A 483 14.86 22.32 1.66
CA ARG A 483 15.32 22.96 2.91
C ARG A 483 14.21 23.76 3.59
N LYS A 484 13.42 24.53 2.82
CA LYS A 484 12.31 25.33 3.35
C LYS A 484 11.17 24.45 3.91
N ARG A 485 10.96 23.25 3.34
CA ARG A 485 9.92 22.32 3.84
C ARG A 485 10.15 21.91 5.29
N LYS A 486 11.41 21.61 5.67
CA LYS A 486 11.75 21.26 7.07
C LYS A 486 11.46 22.41 8.04
N THR A 487 11.82 23.63 7.66
CA THR A 487 11.55 24.83 8.48
C THR A 487 10.04 25.05 8.64
N LEU A 488 9.26 25.02 7.55
CA LEU A 488 7.80 25.19 7.59
C LEU A 488 7.12 24.14 8.50
N VAL A 489 7.56 22.88 8.43
CA VAL A 489 7.03 21.81 9.29
C VAL A 489 7.37 22.08 10.76
N LYS A 490 8.60 22.47 11.05
CA LYS A 490 9.05 22.81 12.40
C LYS A 490 8.24 23.98 12.96
N ASP A 491 8.13 25.05 12.18
CA ASP A 491 7.37 26.25 12.58
C ASP A 491 5.91 25.92 12.87
N PHE A 492 5.27 25.10 12.02
CA PHE A 492 3.89 24.67 12.26
C PHE A 492 3.73 23.84 13.53
N GLN A 493 4.71 22.97 13.84
CA GLN A 493 4.68 22.12 15.03
C GLN A 493 4.91 22.90 16.32
N GLU A 494 5.83 23.88 16.32
CA GLU A 494 6.33 24.56 17.52
C GLU A 494 5.70 25.93 17.76
N ASP A 495 5.28 26.66 16.73
CA ASP A 495 4.70 28.00 16.86
C ASP A 495 3.17 27.94 16.94
N GLU A 496 2.61 28.18 18.13
CA GLU A 496 1.15 28.21 18.36
C GLU A 496 0.44 29.35 17.61
N ARG A 497 1.16 30.36 17.14
CA ARG A 497 0.58 31.48 16.39
C ARG A 497 0.22 31.12 14.97
N ILE A 498 0.69 29.98 14.46
CA ILE A 498 0.40 29.49 13.13
C ILE A 498 -0.81 28.54 13.18
N PRO A 499 -2.01 28.99 12.79
CA PRO A 499 -3.25 28.23 13.02
C PRO A 499 -3.54 27.19 11.94
N PHE A 500 -3.04 27.39 10.72
CA PHE A 500 -3.36 26.48 9.60
C PHE A 500 -2.18 26.29 8.65
N PHE A 501 -2.24 25.19 7.92
CA PHE A 501 -1.27 24.86 6.87
C PHE A 501 -2.01 24.34 5.63
N VAL A 502 -1.88 25.03 4.50
CA VAL A 502 -2.46 24.62 3.21
C VAL A 502 -1.41 23.89 2.38
N LEU A 503 -1.71 22.65 1.99
CA LEU A 503 -0.74 21.77 1.35
C LEU A 503 -1.30 21.18 0.03
N SER A 504 -0.43 21.03 -0.98
CA SER A 504 -0.79 20.18 -2.09
C SER A 504 -0.70 18.70 -1.67
N LEU A 505 -1.66 17.86 -2.09
CA LEU A 505 -1.69 16.43 -1.79
C LEU A 505 -0.37 15.74 -2.11
N LYS A 506 0.22 16.02 -3.27
CA LYS A 506 1.51 15.44 -3.69
C LYS A 506 2.69 15.88 -2.80
N ALA A 507 2.70 17.13 -2.35
CA ALA A 507 3.76 17.63 -1.46
C ALA A 507 3.54 17.16 -0.02
N GLY A 508 2.31 17.04 0.43
CA GLY A 508 1.93 16.47 1.72
C GLY A 508 2.25 14.98 1.85
N GLY A 509 2.32 14.24 0.72
CA GLY A 509 2.67 12.82 0.69
C GLY A 509 4.12 12.48 1.10
N SER A 510 5.00 13.44 1.29
CA SER A 510 6.44 13.23 1.51
C SER A 510 6.86 13.22 3.00
N GLY A 511 6.47 12.18 3.78
CA GLY A 511 7.06 11.87 5.09
C GLY A 511 6.97 12.96 6.19
N LEU A 512 6.13 13.98 6.01
CA LEU A 512 5.98 15.09 6.96
C LEU A 512 5.32 14.62 8.26
N ASN A 513 5.71 15.19 9.40
CA ASN A 513 5.05 15.00 10.69
C ASN A 513 4.30 16.29 11.06
N LEU A 514 2.96 16.23 11.11
CA LEU A 514 2.08 17.40 11.32
C LEU A 514 1.06 17.13 12.45
N THR A 515 1.52 16.48 13.51
CA THR A 515 0.69 16.06 14.65
C THR A 515 0.18 17.21 15.52
N ALA A 516 0.63 18.45 15.30
CA ALA A 516 0.05 19.63 15.98
C ALA A 516 -1.40 19.92 15.52
N ALA A 517 -1.84 19.40 14.37
CA ALA A 517 -3.18 19.63 13.86
C ALA A 517 -4.17 18.57 14.38
N ALA A 518 -5.32 19.04 14.89
CA ALA A 518 -6.47 18.23 15.26
C ALA A 518 -7.50 18.12 14.12
N HIS A 519 -7.44 18.99 13.13
CA HIS A 519 -8.37 19.04 12.01
C HIS A 519 -7.66 18.88 10.68
N VAL A 520 -8.24 18.04 9.80
CA VAL A 520 -7.78 17.83 8.44
C VAL A 520 -8.94 18.06 7.49
N VAL A 521 -8.76 18.93 6.50
CA VAL A 521 -9.74 19.18 5.46
C VAL A 521 -9.19 18.72 4.12
N HIS A 522 -9.84 17.75 3.48
CA HIS A 522 -9.65 17.45 2.07
C HIS A 522 -10.61 18.34 1.28
N PHE A 523 -10.07 19.43 0.74
CA PHE A 523 -10.86 20.45 0.04
C PHE A 523 -11.42 19.95 -1.30
N ASP A 524 -10.70 19.03 -1.92
CA ASP A 524 -11.15 18.28 -3.09
C ASP A 524 -10.77 16.81 -2.96
N ARG A 525 -11.60 15.93 -3.54
CA ARG A 525 -11.41 14.48 -3.49
C ARG A 525 -10.37 14.02 -4.52
N TRP A 526 -9.54 13.05 -4.14
CA TRP A 526 -8.64 12.38 -5.06
C TRP A 526 -9.23 11.04 -5.53
N TRP A 527 -8.87 10.63 -6.76
CA TRP A 527 -9.36 9.38 -7.35
C TRP A 527 -8.90 8.14 -6.57
N ASN A 528 -7.71 8.21 -5.99
CA ASN A 528 -7.13 7.17 -5.16
C ASN A 528 -7.22 7.55 -3.68
N PRO A 529 -8.10 6.89 -2.91
CA PRO A 529 -8.27 7.16 -1.47
C PRO A 529 -7.01 6.88 -0.64
N ALA A 530 -6.06 6.05 -1.13
CA ALA A 530 -4.79 5.83 -0.44
C ALA A 530 -3.97 7.13 -0.31
N VAL A 531 -4.01 7.99 -1.33
CA VAL A 531 -3.31 9.29 -1.30
C VAL A 531 -3.94 10.24 -0.27
N GLU A 532 -5.28 10.25 -0.16
CA GLU A 532 -5.98 11.03 0.88
C GLU A 532 -5.66 10.50 2.29
N ASN A 533 -5.69 9.18 2.46
CA ASN A 533 -5.34 8.55 3.73
C ASN A 533 -3.88 8.84 4.11
N GLN A 534 -2.96 8.77 3.13
CA GLN A 534 -1.56 9.14 3.32
C GLN A 534 -1.39 10.59 3.79
N ALA A 535 -2.17 11.51 3.24
CA ALA A 535 -2.16 12.91 3.66
C ALA A 535 -2.74 13.07 5.09
N THR A 536 -3.86 12.43 5.40
CA THR A 536 -4.45 12.40 6.75
C THR A 536 -3.50 11.83 7.79
N ASP A 537 -2.75 10.80 7.45
CA ASP A 537 -1.78 10.14 8.34
C ASP A 537 -0.58 11.02 8.72
N ARG A 538 -0.45 12.23 8.17
CA ARG A 538 0.51 13.24 8.64
C ARG A 538 0.08 13.87 9.95
N ALA A 539 -1.21 14.03 10.17
CA ALA A 539 -1.79 14.48 11.44
C ALA A 539 -2.09 13.30 12.38
N PHE A 540 -2.66 12.22 11.84
CA PHE A 540 -3.02 11.02 12.58
C PHE A 540 -1.86 10.02 12.63
N ARG A 541 -0.89 10.30 13.50
CA ARG A 541 0.37 9.54 13.64
C ARG A 541 0.75 9.41 15.11
N ILE A 542 1.65 8.46 15.43
CA ILE A 542 2.27 8.35 16.76
C ILE A 542 2.84 9.72 17.17
N GLY A 543 2.46 10.17 18.36
CA GLY A 543 2.75 11.51 18.87
C GLY A 543 1.57 12.48 18.79
N GLN A 544 0.45 12.10 18.14
CA GLN A 544 -0.79 12.84 18.20
C GLN A 544 -1.42 12.70 19.59
N LYS A 545 -1.78 13.84 20.20
CA LYS A 545 -2.36 13.91 21.55
C LYS A 545 -3.87 14.24 21.54
N GLN A 546 -4.39 14.69 20.42
CA GLN A 546 -5.78 15.13 20.27
C GLN A 546 -6.53 14.24 19.28
N ASN A 547 -7.85 14.13 19.43
CA ASN A 547 -8.68 13.48 18.42
C ASN A 547 -8.58 14.20 17.08
N VAL A 548 -8.44 13.44 16.00
CA VAL A 548 -8.33 14.01 14.66
C VAL A 548 -9.65 13.93 13.95
N LEU A 549 -10.18 15.08 13.58
CA LEU A 549 -11.41 15.22 12.79
C LEU A 549 -11.06 15.52 11.34
N VAL A 550 -11.49 14.61 10.45
CA VAL A 550 -11.19 14.68 9.02
C VAL A 550 -12.45 15.05 8.25
N HIS A 551 -12.43 16.19 7.58
CA HIS A 551 -13.50 16.66 6.72
C HIS A 551 -13.17 16.37 5.26
N LYS A 552 -14.03 15.66 4.56
CA LYS A 552 -13.89 15.36 3.12
C LYS A 552 -14.99 16.08 2.35
N PHE A 553 -14.64 17.12 1.60
CA PHE A 553 -15.61 17.89 0.84
C PHE A 553 -16.05 17.19 -0.42
N VAL A 554 -17.35 17.17 -0.66
CA VAL A 554 -17.99 16.56 -1.83
C VAL A 554 -19.12 17.46 -2.29
N CYS A 555 -19.07 17.93 -3.53
CA CYS A 555 -20.18 18.68 -4.13
C CYS A 555 -21.29 17.72 -4.55
N ARG A 556 -22.51 17.94 -4.01
CA ARG A 556 -23.71 17.15 -4.33
C ARG A 556 -24.14 17.35 -5.79
N GLY A 557 -24.73 16.33 -6.39
CA GLY A 557 -25.24 16.35 -7.76
C GLY A 557 -24.17 16.46 -8.83
N THR A 558 -22.89 16.27 -8.49
CA THR A 558 -21.75 16.43 -9.40
C THR A 558 -20.94 15.15 -9.56
N VAL A 559 -19.93 15.20 -10.43
CA VAL A 559 -18.96 14.15 -10.61
C VAL A 559 -18.25 13.76 -9.30
N GLU A 560 -18.07 14.68 -8.34
CA GLU A 560 -17.41 14.36 -7.07
C GLU A 560 -18.22 13.38 -6.23
N GLU A 561 -19.56 13.54 -6.16
CA GLU A 561 -20.44 12.63 -5.43
C GLU A 561 -20.46 11.24 -6.08
N LYS A 562 -20.53 11.17 -7.40
CA LYS A 562 -20.53 9.89 -8.13
C LYS A 562 -19.21 9.15 -8.01
N ILE A 563 -18.08 9.87 -8.01
CA ILE A 563 -16.75 9.28 -7.76
C ILE A 563 -16.67 8.78 -6.32
N ASP A 564 -17.18 9.54 -5.34
CA ASP A 564 -17.19 9.11 -3.95
C ASP A 564 -17.96 7.80 -3.77
N ALA A 565 -19.12 7.67 -4.40
CA ALA A 565 -19.91 6.44 -4.41
C ALA A 565 -19.17 5.27 -5.06
N LEU A 566 -18.47 5.50 -6.18
CA LEU A 566 -17.65 4.49 -6.84
C LEU A 566 -16.47 4.03 -5.97
N ILE A 567 -15.81 4.95 -5.27
CA ILE A 567 -14.73 4.62 -4.33
C ILE A 567 -15.27 3.74 -3.20
N GLU A 568 -16.45 4.03 -2.68
CA GLU A 568 -17.06 3.26 -1.58
C GLU A 568 -17.49 1.85 -2.03
N SER A 569 -18.11 1.73 -3.20
CA SER A 569 -18.51 0.42 -3.75
C SER A 569 -17.30 -0.50 -3.96
N LYS A 570 -16.17 0.05 -4.41
CA LYS A 570 -14.93 -0.70 -4.61
C LYS A 570 -14.16 -1.00 -3.31
N ARG A 571 -14.36 -0.23 -2.24
CA ARG A 571 -13.82 -0.56 -0.92
C ARG A 571 -14.33 -1.90 -0.38
N GLY A 572 -15.56 -2.29 -0.72
CA GLY A 572 -16.10 -3.61 -0.39
C GLY A 572 -15.29 -4.75 -1.01
N LEU A 573 -15.06 -4.68 -2.33
CA LEU A 573 -14.28 -5.67 -3.09
C LEU A 573 -12.80 -5.76 -2.65
N SER A 574 -12.22 -4.62 -2.31
CA SER A 574 -10.82 -4.53 -1.87
C SER A 574 -10.60 -5.05 -0.45
N ARG A 575 -11.60 -4.97 0.44
CA ARG A 575 -11.58 -5.61 1.77
C ARG A 575 -11.55 -7.13 1.69
N GLU A 576 -12.17 -7.72 0.68
CA GLU A 576 -12.14 -9.17 0.50
C GLU A 576 -10.76 -9.70 0.09
N LEU A 577 -9.90 -8.88 -0.52
CA LEU A 577 -8.57 -9.29 -0.96
C LEU A 577 -7.46 -9.02 0.06
N LEU A 578 -7.30 -7.81 0.53
CA LEU A 578 -6.24 -7.42 1.49
C LEU A 578 -6.52 -6.05 2.14
N ASP A 579 -7.76 -5.62 2.31
CA ASP A 579 -8.12 -4.28 2.81
C ASP A 579 -7.47 -3.10 2.02
N GLY A 580 -7.29 -3.23 0.72
CA GLY A 580 -6.68 -2.23 -0.15
C GLY A 580 -7.70 -1.30 -0.82
N SER A 581 -7.30 -0.07 -1.10
CA SER A 581 -8.10 0.92 -1.82
C SER A 581 -7.99 0.73 -3.34
N ALA A 582 -9.11 0.62 -4.05
CA ALA A 582 -9.14 0.49 -5.50
C ALA A 582 -9.19 1.86 -6.19
N GLU A 583 -8.33 2.09 -7.18
CA GLU A 583 -8.41 3.25 -8.08
C GLU A 583 -9.48 3.03 -9.15
N VAL A 584 -10.24 4.06 -9.47
CA VAL A 584 -11.29 3.99 -10.48
C VAL A 584 -10.72 4.35 -11.85
N ASN A 585 -10.70 3.40 -12.79
CA ASN A 585 -10.22 3.62 -14.15
C ASN A 585 -11.33 4.27 -15.02
N LEU A 586 -11.55 5.58 -14.83
CA LEU A 586 -12.61 6.34 -15.49
C LEU A 586 -12.42 6.46 -17.01
N THR A 587 -11.20 6.34 -17.50
CA THR A 587 -10.89 6.48 -18.94
C THR A 587 -11.27 5.27 -19.80
N GLU A 588 -11.63 4.15 -19.16
CA GLU A 588 -12.05 2.91 -19.84
C GLU A 588 -13.57 2.82 -20.00
N LEU A 589 -14.34 3.71 -19.36
CA LEU A 589 -15.78 3.78 -19.48
C LEU A 589 -16.23 4.20 -20.89
N GLY A 590 -17.39 3.70 -21.34
CA GLY A 590 -18.03 4.14 -22.59
C GLY A 590 -18.48 5.60 -22.55
N ASN A 591 -18.76 6.22 -23.73
CA ASN A 591 -19.17 7.63 -23.80
C ASN A 591 -20.44 7.91 -22.98
N GLU A 592 -21.46 7.04 -23.09
CA GLU A 592 -22.69 7.18 -22.32
C GLU A 592 -22.46 7.06 -20.82
N GLU A 593 -21.59 6.16 -20.39
CA GLU A 593 -21.25 5.98 -18.98
C GLU A 593 -20.50 7.21 -18.43
N ILE A 594 -19.60 7.79 -19.21
CA ILE A 594 -18.90 9.03 -18.85
C ILE A 594 -19.89 10.18 -18.73
N LEU A 595 -20.77 10.36 -19.73
CA LEU A 595 -21.78 11.42 -19.68
C LEU A 595 -22.74 11.26 -18.51
N ARG A 596 -23.15 10.03 -18.18
CA ARG A 596 -23.93 9.75 -16.96
C ARG A 596 -23.14 10.08 -15.68
N LEU A 597 -21.84 9.77 -15.66
CA LEU A 597 -20.97 10.06 -14.52
C LEU A 597 -20.80 11.55 -14.28
N VAL A 598 -20.68 12.35 -15.34
CA VAL A 598 -20.47 13.81 -15.22
C VAL A 598 -21.76 14.63 -15.20
N ALA A 599 -22.90 14.04 -15.56
CA ALA A 599 -24.19 14.73 -15.59
C ALA A 599 -24.47 15.48 -14.28
N LEU A 600 -24.92 16.73 -14.40
CA LEU A 600 -25.30 17.56 -13.26
C LEU A 600 -26.76 17.27 -12.85
N ASP A 601 -26.96 16.92 -11.59
CA ASP A 601 -28.27 16.93 -10.97
C ASP A 601 -28.51 18.30 -10.31
N LEU A 602 -29.14 19.21 -11.06
CA LEU A 602 -29.37 20.59 -10.62
C LEU A 602 -30.19 20.66 -9.34
N HIS A 603 -31.16 19.77 -9.17
CA HIS A 603 -32.01 19.77 -7.98
C HIS A 603 -31.21 19.44 -6.72
N THR A 604 -30.38 18.41 -6.79
CA THR A 604 -29.51 17.98 -5.69
C THR A 604 -28.33 18.93 -5.48
N ALA A 605 -27.77 19.48 -6.57
CA ALA A 605 -26.61 20.35 -6.50
C ALA A 605 -26.87 21.72 -5.88
N MET A 606 -28.12 22.24 -6.00
CA MET A 606 -28.50 23.57 -5.52
C MET A 606 -29.38 23.55 -4.25
N LYS A 607 -29.82 22.38 -3.78
CA LYS A 607 -30.67 22.26 -2.62
C LYS A 607 -29.85 22.37 -1.33
N MET A 608 -30.05 23.44 -0.57
CA MET A 608 -29.58 23.50 0.82
C MET A 608 -30.43 22.55 1.68
N GLU A 609 -29.79 21.77 2.56
CA GLU A 609 -30.55 21.09 3.63
C GLU A 609 -31.09 22.16 4.59
N GLU A 610 -32.40 22.11 4.87
CA GLU A 610 -33.03 22.89 5.92
C GLU A 610 -32.58 22.47 7.31
#